data_fef877815033d335385304fac69a8ff5
#
_entry.id   fef877815033d335385304fac69a8ff5
#
_cell.length_a   1.000
_cell.length_b   1.000
_cell.length_c   1.000
_cell.angle_alpha   90.00
_cell.angle_beta   90.00
_cell.angle_gamma   90.00
#
_symmetry.space_group_name_H-M   'P 1'
#
loop_
_entity.id
_entity.type
_entity.pdbx_description
1 polymer ?
#
loop_
_entity_poly.entity_id
_entity_poly.type
_entity_poly.pdbx_seq_one_letter_code
_entity_poly.pdbx_strand_id
1 'polypeptide(L)'
;MSRFVEAKSDQLNADDLIGAPRTITVRKVTGNDGDQPVSIFYEGDNNKPFKPCKTMRRVLLGVWGRNAADYVGRSMTLYRDDAVTFGGLNVGGIRISHMSHIDKKMVVVVMKTKGKKAGIEINPLVAEVRQMPANNAMADWTDKFIAKVAEAPDADALNSYVASQIKWLDKLPADLRSKADDAVSERLAVFHPHEGRADADMGEGFTDMEGGF
;
A
#
# COMPACT_ATOMS: atom_id res chain seq x y z
N MET A 1 -10.94 -23.80 -24.14
CA MET A 1 -9.59 -24.13 -24.62
C MET A 1 -8.51 -23.67 -23.62
N SER A 2 -8.61 -22.49 -22.97
CA SER A 2 -7.56 -21.98 -22.06
C SER A 2 -7.23 -22.88 -20.86
N ARG A 3 -8.18 -23.59 -20.26
CA ARG A 3 -7.96 -24.50 -19.12
C ARG A 3 -7.02 -25.68 -19.39
N PHE A 4 -6.76 -26.01 -20.65
CA PHE A 4 -5.92 -27.16 -21.01
C PHE A 4 -4.47 -26.78 -21.34
N VAL A 5 -4.14 -25.48 -21.33
CA VAL A 5 -2.81 -24.95 -21.64
C VAL A 5 -2.12 -24.36 -20.40
N GLU A 6 -2.87 -24.20 -19.30
CA GLU A 6 -2.26 -23.71 -18.04
C GLU A 6 -1.26 -24.75 -17.49
N ALA A 7 -0.02 -24.34 -17.35
CA ALA A 7 0.99 -25.14 -16.67
C ALA A 7 0.49 -25.48 -15.25
N LYS A 8 0.44 -26.76 -14.92
CA LYS A 8 0.16 -27.26 -13.56
C LYS A 8 1.36 -26.97 -12.66
N SER A 9 1.69 -25.71 -12.47
CA SER A 9 2.80 -25.25 -11.68
C SER A 9 2.34 -24.64 -10.35
N ASP A 10 3.07 -24.91 -9.30
CA ASP A 10 2.89 -24.35 -7.95
C ASP A 10 3.59 -22.97 -7.77
N GLN A 11 3.98 -22.35 -8.89
CA GLN A 11 4.70 -21.07 -8.90
C GLN A 11 4.34 -20.22 -10.12
N LEU A 12 4.68 -18.93 -10.06
CA LEU A 12 4.65 -18.05 -11.22
C LEU A 12 5.69 -18.51 -12.25
N ASN A 13 5.25 -18.74 -13.47
CA ASN A 13 6.10 -19.14 -14.59
C ASN A 13 6.42 -17.98 -15.51
N ALA A 14 7.47 -18.11 -16.32
CA ALA A 14 7.83 -17.12 -17.33
C ALA A 14 6.70 -16.94 -18.36
N ASP A 15 5.95 -18.00 -18.66
CA ASP A 15 4.84 -18.00 -19.61
C ASP A 15 3.65 -17.17 -19.11
N ASP A 16 3.47 -17.04 -17.79
CA ASP A 16 2.43 -16.19 -17.19
C ASP A 16 2.70 -14.68 -17.41
N LEU A 17 3.89 -14.34 -17.93
CA LEU A 17 4.35 -12.98 -18.23
C LEU A 17 4.48 -12.72 -19.75
N ILE A 18 3.98 -13.63 -20.59
CA ILE A 18 3.92 -13.41 -22.04
C ILE A 18 2.96 -12.24 -22.30
N GLY A 19 3.44 -11.29 -23.06
CA GLY A 19 2.66 -10.13 -23.54
C GLY A 19 2.80 -8.87 -22.70
N ALA A 20 3.01 -8.95 -21.37
CA ALA A 20 3.21 -7.75 -20.56
C ALA A 20 3.97 -8.00 -19.25
N PRO A 21 4.82 -7.05 -18.82
CA PRO A 21 5.38 -7.04 -17.47
C PRO A 21 4.26 -6.97 -16.41
N ARG A 22 4.52 -7.56 -15.25
CA ARG A 22 3.60 -7.54 -14.09
C ARG A 22 4.28 -6.91 -12.89
N THR A 23 3.67 -5.88 -12.33
CA THR A 23 4.08 -5.35 -11.02
C THR A 23 3.38 -6.14 -9.92
N ILE A 24 4.17 -6.63 -8.97
CA ILE A 24 3.70 -7.38 -7.81
C ILE A 24 4.10 -6.66 -6.51
N THR A 25 3.23 -6.73 -5.50
CA THR A 25 3.52 -6.24 -4.15
C THR A 25 3.71 -7.42 -3.22
N VAL A 26 4.83 -7.46 -2.51
CA VAL A 26 5.21 -8.57 -1.64
C VAL A 26 4.33 -8.59 -0.40
N ARG A 27 3.68 -9.74 -0.15
CA ARG A 27 2.86 -10.00 1.04
C ARG A 27 3.62 -10.81 2.10
N LYS A 28 4.43 -11.76 1.65
CA LYS A 28 5.18 -12.68 2.53
C LYS A 28 6.38 -13.25 1.79
N VAL A 29 7.47 -13.48 2.49
CA VAL A 29 8.64 -14.22 1.99
C VAL A 29 8.85 -15.42 2.89
N THR A 30 9.07 -16.59 2.28
CA THR A 30 9.40 -17.83 3.01
C THR A 30 10.67 -18.44 2.47
N GLY A 31 11.46 -19.01 3.38
CA GLY A 31 12.56 -19.91 3.05
C GLY A 31 12.04 -21.34 2.85
N ASN A 32 12.62 -22.05 1.90
CA ASN A 32 12.35 -23.47 1.63
C ASN A 32 13.68 -24.20 1.46
N ASP A 33 13.69 -25.49 1.77
CA ASP A 33 14.82 -26.34 1.42
C ASP A 33 14.73 -26.75 -0.05
N GLY A 34 15.87 -26.84 -0.74
CA GLY A 34 15.95 -27.30 -2.13
C GLY A 34 16.48 -26.25 -3.12
N ASP A 35 16.31 -26.51 -4.41
CA ASP A 35 16.89 -25.72 -5.50
C ASP A 35 16.34 -24.29 -5.60
N GLN A 36 15.11 -24.11 -5.17
CA GLN A 36 14.44 -22.80 -5.12
C GLN A 36 14.12 -22.42 -3.65
N PRO A 37 15.14 -22.00 -2.88
CA PRO A 37 15.03 -21.83 -1.43
C PRO A 37 14.24 -20.61 -0.97
N VAL A 38 13.70 -19.81 -1.88
CA VAL A 38 12.92 -18.60 -1.55
C VAL A 38 11.64 -18.59 -2.33
N SER A 39 10.52 -18.41 -1.61
CA SER A 39 9.21 -18.16 -2.21
C SER A 39 8.71 -16.79 -1.76
N ILE A 40 8.36 -15.94 -2.74
CA ILE A 40 7.82 -14.61 -2.55
C ILE A 40 6.35 -14.66 -2.90
N PHE A 41 5.51 -14.59 -1.88
CA PHE A 41 4.06 -14.47 -2.01
C PHE A 41 3.71 -12.99 -2.22
N TYR A 42 2.78 -12.72 -3.12
CA TYR A 42 2.38 -11.37 -3.49
C TYR A 42 0.85 -11.26 -3.56
N GLU A 43 0.36 -10.05 -3.66
CA GLU A 43 -1.07 -9.79 -3.78
C GLU A 43 -1.61 -10.36 -5.10
N GLY A 44 -2.63 -11.19 -5.01
CA GLY A 44 -3.23 -11.85 -6.19
C GLY A 44 -2.41 -13.00 -6.77
N ASP A 45 -1.53 -13.63 -5.98
CA ASP A 45 -0.67 -14.75 -6.42
C ASP A 45 -1.45 -16.07 -6.68
N ASN A 46 -2.67 -16.18 -6.19
CA ASN A 46 -3.50 -17.39 -6.32
C ASN A 46 -2.75 -18.68 -5.92
N ASN A 47 -1.94 -18.59 -4.86
CA ASN A 47 -1.04 -19.65 -4.38
C ASN A 47 0.05 -20.07 -5.36
N LYS A 48 0.40 -19.21 -6.32
CA LYS A 48 1.54 -19.37 -7.23
C LYS A 48 2.60 -18.31 -6.93
N PRO A 49 3.42 -18.46 -5.86
CA PRO A 49 4.43 -17.49 -5.49
C PRO A 49 5.49 -17.33 -6.57
N PHE A 50 6.15 -16.18 -6.58
CA PHE A 50 7.37 -15.98 -7.34
C PHE A 50 8.54 -16.68 -6.63
N LYS A 51 9.16 -17.65 -7.29
CA LYS A 51 10.37 -18.33 -6.81
C LYS A 51 11.57 -17.81 -7.61
N PRO A 52 12.32 -16.82 -7.10
CA PRO A 52 13.41 -16.19 -7.83
C PRO A 52 14.59 -17.14 -8.06
N CYS A 53 15.11 -17.18 -9.28
CA CYS A 53 16.35 -17.86 -9.61
C CYS A 53 17.53 -17.22 -8.87
N LYS A 54 18.68 -17.90 -8.83
CA LYS A 54 19.89 -17.45 -8.10
C LYS A 54 20.31 -16.02 -8.47
N THR A 55 20.18 -15.64 -9.74
CA THR A 55 20.49 -14.30 -10.23
C THR A 55 19.54 -13.27 -9.65
N MET A 56 18.24 -13.53 -9.67
CA MET A 56 17.22 -12.62 -9.13
C MET A 56 17.31 -12.51 -7.60
N ARG A 57 17.67 -13.58 -6.91
CA ARG A 57 17.95 -13.50 -5.45
C ARG A 57 19.11 -12.56 -5.14
N ARG A 58 20.17 -12.54 -5.97
CA ARG A 58 21.27 -11.57 -5.82
C ARG A 58 20.82 -10.13 -6.09
N VAL A 59 19.92 -9.92 -7.04
CA VAL A 59 19.31 -8.60 -7.29
C VAL A 59 18.54 -8.15 -6.06
N LEU A 60 17.66 -8.99 -5.53
CA LEU A 60 16.88 -8.68 -4.32
C LEU A 60 17.78 -8.32 -3.13
N LEU A 61 18.82 -9.13 -2.89
CA LEU A 61 19.81 -8.86 -1.83
C LEU A 61 20.59 -7.56 -2.06
N GLY A 62 20.95 -7.26 -3.31
CA GLY A 62 21.71 -6.05 -3.65
C GLY A 62 20.89 -4.77 -3.54
N VAL A 63 19.58 -4.85 -3.78
CA VAL A 63 18.68 -3.68 -3.80
C VAL A 63 17.96 -3.50 -2.47
N TRP A 64 17.36 -4.55 -1.91
CA TRP A 64 16.54 -4.46 -0.70
C TRP A 64 17.24 -4.94 0.57
N GLY A 65 18.43 -5.52 0.45
CA GLY A 65 19.19 -6.00 1.60
C GLY A 65 18.92 -7.45 1.97
N ARG A 66 19.48 -7.90 3.10
CA ARG A 66 19.47 -9.31 3.50
C ARG A 66 18.26 -9.74 4.32
N ASN A 67 17.57 -8.78 4.93
CA ASN A 67 16.43 -9.08 5.78
C ASN A 67 15.17 -9.25 4.92
N ALA A 68 14.69 -10.47 4.79
CA ALA A 68 13.50 -10.78 3.99
C ALA A 68 12.21 -10.19 4.56
N ALA A 69 12.17 -9.87 5.85
CA ALA A 69 11.01 -9.22 6.46
C ALA A 69 10.78 -7.81 5.90
N ASP A 70 11.85 -7.11 5.51
CA ASP A 70 11.79 -5.75 4.95
C ASP A 70 11.22 -5.73 3.52
N TYR A 71 11.04 -6.89 2.90
CA TYR A 71 10.47 -6.98 1.55
C TYR A 71 8.95 -6.85 1.55
N VAL A 72 8.30 -7.13 2.68
CA VAL A 72 6.84 -7.04 2.80
C VAL A 72 6.37 -5.61 2.56
N GLY A 73 5.35 -5.45 1.71
CA GLY A 73 4.84 -4.15 1.29
C GLY A 73 5.63 -3.48 0.16
N ARG A 74 6.83 -3.99 -0.18
CA ARG A 74 7.59 -3.47 -1.33
C ARG A 74 7.08 -4.07 -2.64
N SER A 75 7.25 -3.34 -3.72
CA SER A 75 6.78 -3.73 -5.04
C SER A 75 7.94 -3.87 -6.04
N MET A 76 7.76 -4.80 -6.98
CA MET A 76 8.70 -5.00 -8.08
C MET A 76 7.96 -5.32 -9.38
N THR A 77 8.54 -4.95 -10.51
CA THR A 77 8.02 -5.30 -11.83
C THR A 77 8.80 -6.48 -12.39
N LEU A 78 8.08 -7.56 -12.67
CA LEU A 78 8.58 -8.78 -13.28
C LEU A 78 8.29 -8.77 -14.77
N TYR A 79 9.22 -9.29 -15.56
CA TYR A 79 9.03 -9.47 -17.00
C TYR A 79 9.67 -10.79 -17.46
N ARG A 80 9.21 -11.29 -18.59
CA ARG A 80 9.81 -12.44 -19.28
C ARG A 80 11.02 -11.99 -20.08
N ASP A 81 12.14 -12.65 -19.88
CA ASP A 81 13.36 -12.51 -20.67
C ASP A 81 13.49 -13.74 -21.57
N ASP A 82 13.17 -13.60 -22.85
CA ASP A 82 13.21 -14.71 -23.81
C ASP A 82 14.62 -15.18 -24.14
N ALA A 83 15.67 -14.40 -23.81
CA ALA A 83 17.07 -14.79 -23.99
C ALA A 83 17.55 -15.79 -22.93
N VAL A 84 16.73 -16.17 -21.95
CA VAL A 84 17.09 -17.18 -20.95
C VAL A 84 17.04 -18.57 -21.57
N THR A 85 18.16 -19.26 -21.55
CA THR A 85 18.30 -20.61 -22.10
C THR A 85 18.44 -21.66 -20.99
N PHE A 86 17.90 -22.85 -21.26
CA PHE A 86 18.13 -24.06 -20.48
C PHE A 86 18.29 -25.24 -21.44
N GLY A 87 19.36 -26.03 -21.25
CA GLY A 87 19.65 -27.15 -22.14
C GLY A 87 19.87 -26.75 -23.61
N GLY A 88 20.31 -25.52 -23.88
CA GLY A 88 20.52 -24.98 -25.23
C GLY A 88 19.26 -24.44 -25.92
N LEU A 89 18.08 -24.54 -25.29
CA LEU A 89 16.81 -24.00 -25.81
C LEU A 89 16.46 -22.68 -25.10
N ASN A 90 15.85 -21.78 -25.84
CA ASN A 90 15.30 -20.53 -25.28
C ASN A 90 13.97 -20.84 -24.58
N VAL A 91 14.02 -21.01 -23.26
CA VAL A 91 12.83 -21.34 -22.46
C VAL A 91 12.19 -20.10 -21.84
N GLY A 92 12.87 -18.97 -21.90
CA GLY A 92 12.48 -17.77 -21.19
C GLY A 92 12.73 -17.85 -19.68
N GLY A 93 12.74 -16.69 -19.02
CA GLY A 93 12.95 -16.64 -17.59
C GLY A 93 12.39 -15.35 -16.99
N ILE A 94 12.04 -15.38 -15.71
CA ILE A 94 11.55 -14.20 -15.01
C ILE A 94 12.72 -13.32 -14.59
N ARG A 95 12.61 -12.02 -14.91
CA ARG A 95 13.56 -10.97 -14.50
C ARG A 95 12.83 -9.84 -13.81
N ILE A 96 13.58 -9.06 -13.04
CA ILE A 96 13.12 -7.85 -12.36
C ILE A 96 13.64 -6.65 -13.15
N SER A 97 12.77 -5.71 -13.52
CA SER A 97 13.13 -4.47 -14.23
C SER A 97 13.07 -3.24 -13.33
N HIS A 98 12.09 -3.18 -12.42
CA HIS A 98 11.88 -2.05 -11.53
C HIS A 98 11.66 -2.55 -10.11
N MET A 99 12.10 -1.76 -9.12
CA MET A 99 11.90 -2.04 -7.71
C MET A 99 11.57 -0.75 -6.96
N SER A 100 10.65 -0.86 -6.00
CA SER A 100 10.32 0.26 -5.10
C SER A 100 11.40 0.45 -4.03
N HIS A 101 11.32 1.57 -3.30
CA HIS A 101 12.25 1.91 -2.21
C HIS A 101 13.71 2.04 -2.69
N ILE A 102 13.88 2.55 -3.90
CA ILE A 102 15.15 3.05 -4.43
C ILE A 102 14.89 4.39 -5.11
N ASP A 103 15.79 5.36 -4.90
CA ASP A 103 15.63 6.73 -5.40
C ASP A 103 16.21 6.91 -6.80
N LYS A 104 17.10 6.03 -7.20
CA LYS A 104 17.81 6.08 -8.47
C LYS A 104 18.06 4.69 -9.03
N LYS A 105 18.32 4.66 -10.33
CA LYS A 105 18.74 3.47 -11.05
C LYS A 105 19.93 2.80 -10.37
N MET A 106 19.82 1.51 -10.11
CA MET A 106 20.89 0.69 -9.54
C MET A 106 21.38 -0.33 -10.56
N VAL A 107 22.69 -0.63 -10.52
CA VAL A 107 23.28 -1.70 -11.32
C VAL A 107 23.81 -2.77 -10.38
N VAL A 108 23.19 -3.94 -10.41
CA VAL A 108 23.62 -5.10 -9.64
C VAL A 108 24.50 -5.99 -10.49
N VAL A 109 25.75 -6.13 -10.09
CA VAL A 109 26.71 -7.00 -10.80
C VAL A 109 26.48 -8.45 -10.39
N VAL A 110 26.15 -9.28 -11.36
CA VAL A 110 25.90 -10.73 -11.17
C VAL A 110 26.81 -11.56 -12.08
N MET A 111 27.09 -12.79 -11.69
CA MET A 111 27.77 -13.75 -12.57
C MET A 111 26.75 -14.31 -13.56
N LYS A 112 26.91 -14.01 -14.85
CA LYS A 112 26.07 -14.56 -15.92
C LYS A 112 26.46 -15.98 -16.30
N THR A 113 27.77 -16.22 -16.45
CA THR A 113 28.38 -17.54 -16.66
C THR A 113 29.71 -17.60 -15.91
N LYS A 114 30.35 -18.77 -15.86
CA LYS A 114 31.67 -18.93 -15.20
C LYS A 114 32.66 -17.94 -15.81
N GLY A 115 33.14 -16.97 -14.99
CA GLY A 115 34.10 -15.96 -15.38
C GLY A 115 33.51 -14.67 -16.05
N LYS A 116 32.24 -14.64 -16.44
CA LYS A 116 31.63 -13.45 -17.05
C LYS A 116 30.64 -12.77 -16.08
N LYS A 117 30.95 -11.54 -15.69
CA LYS A 117 30.06 -10.66 -14.91
C LYS A 117 29.16 -9.88 -15.87
N ALA A 118 27.92 -9.63 -15.48
CA ALA A 118 27.00 -8.74 -16.16
C ALA A 118 26.33 -7.82 -15.15
N GLY A 119 26.14 -6.56 -15.51
CA GLY A 119 25.32 -5.64 -14.74
C GLY A 119 23.85 -5.84 -15.10
N ILE A 120 23.01 -5.98 -14.09
CA ILE A 120 21.55 -5.92 -14.23
C ILE A 120 21.11 -4.57 -13.74
N GLU A 121 20.49 -3.81 -14.64
CA GLU A 121 19.94 -2.51 -14.33
C GLU A 121 18.55 -2.66 -13.70
N ILE A 122 18.37 -2.02 -12.56
CA ILE A 122 17.09 -1.94 -11.86
C ILE A 122 16.70 -0.48 -11.76
N ASN A 123 15.56 -0.16 -12.34
CA ASN A 123 15.03 1.19 -12.31
C ASN A 123 14.17 1.40 -11.06
N PRO A 124 14.06 2.64 -10.56
CA PRO A 124 13.08 2.96 -9.56
C PRO A 124 11.69 2.62 -10.09
N LEU A 125 10.94 1.84 -9.33
CA LEU A 125 9.51 1.78 -9.50
C LEU A 125 8.99 3.04 -8.83
N VAL A 126 8.77 4.08 -9.63
CA VAL A 126 7.95 5.20 -9.19
C VAL A 126 6.56 4.59 -9.04
N ALA A 127 6.28 4.13 -7.83
CA ALA A 127 4.91 3.85 -7.48
C ALA A 127 4.18 5.19 -7.65
N GLU A 128 3.37 5.34 -8.69
CA GLU A 128 2.11 6.00 -8.42
C GLU A 128 1.65 5.34 -7.13
N VAL A 129 1.48 6.14 -6.10
CA VAL A 129 1.01 5.66 -4.80
C VAL A 129 -0.34 4.99 -5.08
N ARG A 130 -0.31 3.75 -5.54
CA ARG A 130 -1.43 2.84 -5.39
C ARG A 130 -1.47 2.60 -3.90
N GLN A 131 -2.29 3.41 -3.26
CA GLN A 131 -2.69 3.20 -1.87
C GLN A 131 -2.90 1.69 -1.71
N MET A 132 -2.15 1.12 -0.79
CA MET A 132 -2.19 -0.33 -0.53
C MET A 132 -3.65 -0.76 -0.29
N PRO A 133 -4.07 -1.99 -0.66
CA PRO A 133 -5.46 -2.45 -0.46
C PRO A 133 -5.96 -2.31 0.97
N ALA A 134 -5.08 -2.30 1.97
CA ALA A 134 -5.45 -2.01 3.36
C ALA A 134 -5.94 -0.56 3.54
N ASN A 135 -5.38 0.42 2.83
CA ASN A 135 -5.87 1.80 2.83
C ASN A 135 -7.18 1.94 2.07
N ASN A 136 -7.39 1.17 0.99
CA ASN A 136 -8.66 1.21 0.27
C ASN A 136 -9.81 0.67 1.13
N ALA A 137 -9.60 -0.42 1.88
CA ALA A 137 -10.62 -0.93 2.78
C ALA A 137 -10.94 0.03 3.94
N MET A 138 -9.93 0.75 4.46
CA MET A 138 -10.13 1.78 5.48
C MET A 138 -10.74 3.04 4.89
N ALA A 139 -10.34 3.45 3.68
CA ALA A 139 -10.95 4.57 2.96
C ALA A 139 -12.41 4.28 2.61
N ASP A 140 -12.71 3.10 2.02
CA ASP A 140 -14.09 2.66 1.73
C ASP A 140 -14.95 2.59 2.99
N TRP A 141 -14.36 2.15 4.12
CA TRP A 141 -15.07 2.15 5.39
C TRP A 141 -15.33 3.58 5.88
N THR A 142 -14.34 4.47 5.78
CA THR A 142 -14.47 5.90 6.16
C THR A 142 -15.54 6.58 5.31
N ASP A 143 -15.57 6.36 4.00
CA ASP A 143 -16.59 6.93 3.11
C ASP A 143 -18.00 6.45 3.49
N LYS A 144 -18.16 5.16 3.82
CA LYS A 144 -19.43 4.61 4.32
C LYS A 144 -19.80 5.15 5.69
N PHE A 145 -18.83 5.36 6.57
CA PHE A 145 -19.04 5.98 7.86
C PHE A 145 -19.54 7.41 7.70
N ILE A 146 -18.90 8.24 6.85
CA ILE A 146 -19.30 9.61 6.55
C ILE A 146 -20.71 9.66 5.96
N ALA A 147 -21.04 8.76 5.04
CA ALA A 147 -22.38 8.67 4.48
C ALA A 147 -23.43 8.41 5.56
N LYS A 148 -23.14 7.52 6.51
CA LYS A 148 -24.03 7.21 7.64
C LYS A 148 -24.15 8.37 8.64
N VAL A 149 -23.06 9.10 8.89
CA VAL A 149 -23.05 10.33 9.68
C VAL A 149 -24.00 11.38 9.06
N ALA A 150 -23.94 11.56 7.74
CA ALA A 150 -24.79 12.50 7.01
C ALA A 150 -26.29 12.13 7.05
N GLU A 151 -26.61 10.83 7.15
CA GLU A 151 -28.00 10.33 7.25
C GLU A 151 -28.59 10.41 8.67
N ALA A 152 -27.79 10.72 9.70
CA ALA A 152 -28.28 10.77 11.08
C ALA A 152 -29.43 11.78 11.25
N PRO A 153 -30.58 11.39 11.82
CA PRO A 153 -31.76 12.26 11.93
C PRO A 153 -31.61 13.32 13.02
N ASP A 154 -30.87 13.06 14.08
CA ASP A 154 -30.65 13.92 15.24
C ASP A 154 -29.28 13.68 15.90
N ALA A 155 -28.95 14.53 16.89
CA ALA A 155 -27.68 14.46 17.61
C ALA A 155 -27.52 13.18 18.43
N ASP A 156 -28.60 12.67 19.02
CA ASP A 156 -28.55 11.46 19.86
C ASP A 156 -28.30 10.21 19.03
N ALA A 157 -28.94 10.08 17.88
CA ALA A 157 -28.71 9.02 16.92
C ALA A 157 -27.28 9.05 16.38
N LEU A 158 -26.78 10.27 16.07
CA LEU A 158 -25.39 10.47 15.61
C LEU A 158 -24.39 10.03 16.68
N ASN A 159 -24.53 10.49 17.92
CA ASN A 159 -23.63 10.14 19.01
C ASN A 159 -23.64 8.65 19.30
N SER A 160 -24.81 8.00 19.29
CA SER A 160 -24.96 6.55 19.47
C SER A 160 -24.25 5.77 18.36
N TYR A 161 -24.38 6.22 17.12
CA TYR A 161 -23.69 5.60 15.98
C TYR A 161 -22.19 5.75 16.10
N VAL A 162 -21.66 6.95 16.37
CA VAL A 162 -20.22 7.21 16.54
C VAL A 162 -19.64 6.35 17.67
N ALA A 163 -20.32 6.26 18.82
CA ALA A 163 -19.91 5.44 19.95
C ALA A 163 -19.81 3.95 19.58
N SER A 164 -20.74 3.45 18.76
CA SER A 164 -20.70 2.07 18.27
C SER A 164 -19.52 1.77 17.37
N GLN A 165 -18.95 2.78 16.70
CA GLN A 165 -17.85 2.66 15.74
C GLN A 165 -16.47 3.01 16.30
N ILE A 166 -16.38 3.38 17.59
CA ILE A 166 -15.14 3.89 18.21
C ILE A 166 -13.92 2.97 18.00
N LYS A 167 -14.11 1.64 18.09
CA LYS A 167 -13.05 0.65 17.89
C LYS A 167 -12.46 0.64 16.49
N TRP A 168 -13.22 1.07 15.49
CA TRP A 168 -12.76 1.19 14.11
C TRP A 168 -12.14 2.56 13.86
N LEU A 169 -12.73 3.60 14.40
CA LEU A 169 -12.18 4.97 14.37
C LEU A 169 -10.77 5.03 14.95
N ASP A 170 -10.51 4.32 16.07
CA ASP A 170 -9.18 4.27 16.72
C ASP A 170 -8.11 3.54 15.89
N LYS A 171 -8.52 2.78 14.88
CA LYS A 171 -7.60 2.07 13.99
C LYS A 171 -7.30 2.82 12.70
N LEU A 172 -8.00 3.92 12.44
CA LEU A 172 -7.81 4.71 11.24
C LEU A 172 -6.45 5.43 11.24
N PRO A 173 -5.80 5.54 10.08
CA PRO A 173 -4.71 6.48 9.87
C PRO A 173 -5.16 7.92 10.16
N ALA A 174 -4.22 8.78 10.56
CA ALA A 174 -4.52 10.14 11.02
C ALA A 174 -5.28 10.98 9.99
N ASP A 175 -5.00 10.83 8.71
CA ASP A 175 -5.66 11.51 7.60
C ASP A 175 -7.13 11.09 7.42
N LEU A 176 -7.43 9.78 7.55
CA LEU A 176 -8.79 9.27 7.48
C LEU A 176 -9.57 9.54 8.77
N ARG A 177 -8.88 9.53 9.91
CA ARG A 177 -9.47 9.89 11.20
C ARG A 177 -9.94 11.36 11.20
N SER A 178 -9.09 12.27 10.74
CA SER A 178 -9.47 13.70 10.61
C SER A 178 -10.72 13.89 9.76
N LYS A 179 -10.79 13.24 8.59
CA LYS A 179 -11.98 13.30 7.71
C LYS A 179 -13.25 12.80 8.40
N ALA A 180 -13.15 11.72 9.18
CA ALA A 180 -14.28 11.18 9.91
C ALA A 180 -14.74 12.13 11.03
N ASP A 181 -13.80 12.71 11.79
CA ASP A 181 -14.07 13.64 12.87
C ASP A 181 -14.65 14.97 12.35
N ASP A 182 -14.14 15.47 11.21
CA ASP A 182 -14.66 16.66 10.53
C ASP A 182 -16.13 16.48 10.12
N ALA A 183 -16.46 15.33 9.50
CA ALA A 183 -17.82 15.01 9.10
C ALA A 183 -18.81 14.93 10.28
N VAL A 184 -18.37 14.36 11.41
CA VAL A 184 -19.17 14.31 12.65
C VAL A 184 -19.40 15.72 13.18
N SER A 185 -18.35 16.56 13.21
CA SER A 185 -18.42 17.94 13.69
C SER A 185 -19.35 18.79 12.84
N GLU A 186 -19.25 18.68 11.51
CA GLU A 186 -20.14 19.38 10.56
C GLU A 186 -21.60 18.96 10.76
N ARG A 187 -21.87 17.66 10.97
CA ARG A 187 -23.23 17.17 11.19
C ARG A 187 -23.81 17.62 12.52
N LEU A 188 -23.01 17.63 13.60
CA LEU A 188 -23.41 18.15 14.90
C LEU A 188 -23.74 19.63 14.84
N ALA A 189 -22.99 20.45 14.09
CA ALA A 189 -23.27 21.88 13.91
C ALA A 189 -24.64 22.15 13.26
N VAL A 190 -25.13 21.22 12.44
CA VAL A 190 -26.47 21.31 11.84
C VAL A 190 -27.57 21.18 12.91
N PHE A 191 -27.34 20.35 13.94
CA PHE A 191 -28.32 20.11 15.01
C PHE A 191 -28.27 21.20 16.11
N HIS A 192 -27.13 21.90 16.27
CA HIS A 192 -26.91 22.97 17.25
C HIS A 192 -26.47 24.28 16.61
N PRO A 193 -27.34 24.95 15.81
CA PRO A 193 -26.96 26.16 15.06
C PRO A 193 -26.69 27.39 15.91
N HIS A 194 -26.83 27.35 17.26
CA HIS A 194 -26.86 28.55 18.11
C HIS A 194 -26.02 28.52 19.39
N GLU A 195 -24.95 27.71 19.51
CA GLU A 195 -24.06 27.85 20.68
C GLU A 195 -22.71 28.53 20.35
N GLY A 196 -22.74 29.58 19.54
CA GLY A 196 -21.55 30.30 19.10
C GLY A 196 -21.65 31.82 19.09
N ARG A 197 -22.55 32.42 19.91
CA ARG A 197 -22.53 33.85 20.15
C ARG A 197 -23.09 34.15 21.54
N ALA A 198 -22.26 33.97 22.55
CA ALA A 198 -22.48 34.67 23.82
C ALA A 198 -21.94 36.09 23.67
N ASP A 199 -22.86 37.00 23.74
CA ASP A 199 -22.72 38.43 23.64
C ASP A 199 -21.60 38.97 24.54
N ALA A 200 -20.63 39.59 23.91
CA ALA A 200 -19.79 40.61 24.53
C ALA A 200 -20.49 41.96 24.28
N ASP A 201 -21.64 42.15 24.93
CA ASP A 201 -22.18 43.49 25.13
C ASP A 201 -22.45 43.65 26.64
N MET A 202 -21.48 44.17 27.36
CA MET A 202 -21.66 44.82 28.65
C MET A 202 -21.21 46.25 28.48
N GLY A 203 -22.25 47.06 28.19
CA GLY A 203 -22.18 48.48 28.07
C GLY A 203 -21.48 49.18 29.24
N GLU A 204 -20.74 50.15 28.84
CA GLU A 204 -20.20 51.20 29.67
C GLU A 204 -21.34 51.91 30.45
N GLY A 205 -21.22 51.87 31.75
CA GLY A 205 -21.96 52.71 32.69
C GLY A 205 -20.97 53.55 33.49
N PHE A 206 -20.45 54.58 32.81
CA PHE A 206 -19.76 55.65 33.49
C PHE A 206 -20.79 56.62 34.05
N THR A 207 -20.87 56.78 35.36
CA THR A 207 -21.47 57.91 36.01
C THR A 207 -20.44 58.62 36.86
N ASP A 208 -20.03 59.79 36.38
CA ASP A 208 -19.45 60.87 37.19
C ASP A 208 -20.31 61.15 38.40
N MET A 209 -19.70 61.36 39.55
CA MET A 209 -20.14 62.26 40.58
C MET A 209 -18.91 62.90 41.24
N GLU A 210 -18.92 64.19 40.98
CA GLU A 210 -18.08 65.18 41.65
C GLU A 210 -18.35 65.29 43.17
N GLY A 211 -17.42 65.94 43.83
CA GLY A 211 -17.58 66.65 45.09
C GLY A 211 -16.48 66.21 46.08
N GLY A 212 -15.46 66.98 46.34
CA GLY A 212 -15.53 68.30 46.92
C GLY A 212 -14.91 68.24 48.35
N PHE A 213 -13.91 69.07 48.51
CA PHE A 213 -13.14 69.48 49.67
C PHE A 213 -11.76 68.86 49.83
#